data_c0292f37083319ec9e3fb4f439388987
#
_entry.id   c0292f37083319ec9e3fb4f439388987
#
_cell.length_a   1.000
_cell.length_b   1.000
_cell.length_c   1.000
_cell.angle_alpha   90.00
_cell.angle_beta   90.00
_cell.angle_gamma   90.00
#
_symmetry.space_group_name_H-M   'P 1'
#
loop_
_entity.id
_entity.type
_entity.pdbx_description
1 polymer ?
#
loop_
_entity_poly.entity_id
_entity_poly.type
_entity_poly.pdbx_seq_one_letter_code
_entity_poly.pdbx_strand_id
1 'polypeptide(L)'
;SKNKLFKKIFARLATNANYNRRVSYVQIMGEANENDRNTSQMLSLMQDVEFAYKLEEHEFKINGAITYQQADNSYTNNSDYRTYDFYYGAECRLKLPLNLNLYTVVRSMNRRGYKDEASNTTQWLWNGELTYSFLKGKRGLLKFQVVDILQQRDFVNRWMNDTGQGETWTWGLGRYAMATFTYR
;
A
#
# COMPACT_ATOMS: atom_id res chain seq x y z
N SER A 1 -27.89 21.16 15.75
CA SER A 1 -26.67 20.43 16.21
C SER A 1 -26.26 19.27 15.32
N LYS A 2 -27.17 18.70 14.50
CA LYS A 2 -26.83 17.62 13.53
C LYS A 2 -25.80 18.03 12.47
N ASN A 3 -25.77 19.28 12.05
CA ASN A 3 -24.84 19.79 11.02
C ASN A 3 -23.38 19.91 11.48
N LYS A 4 -23.08 19.90 12.78
CA LYS A 4 -21.69 19.97 13.27
C LYS A 4 -20.97 18.61 13.20
N LEU A 5 -21.68 17.50 13.28
CA LEU A 5 -21.09 16.18 13.18
C LEU A 5 -20.63 15.87 11.75
N PHE A 6 -21.45 16.23 10.75
CA PHE A 6 -21.11 15.99 9.33
C PHE A 6 -19.93 16.83 8.83
N LYS A 7 -19.66 17.99 9.40
CA LYS A 7 -18.48 18.80 9.07
C LYS A 7 -17.15 18.19 9.52
N LYS A 8 -17.18 17.14 10.34
CA LYS A 8 -16.02 16.46 10.91
C LYS A 8 -15.71 15.12 10.24
N ILE A 9 -16.57 14.68 9.32
CA ILE A 9 -16.43 13.41 8.59
C ILE A 9 -16.02 13.73 7.15
N PHE A 10 -14.95 13.09 6.71
CA PHE A 10 -14.50 13.10 5.34
C PHE A 10 -14.57 11.69 4.80
N ALA A 11 -15.12 11.53 3.61
CA ALA A 11 -15.11 10.28 2.87
C ALA A 11 -14.51 10.53 1.50
N ARG A 12 -13.61 9.67 1.09
CA ARG A 12 -13.02 9.66 -0.24
C ARG A 12 -13.21 8.29 -0.85
N LEU A 13 -13.67 8.28 -2.08
CA LEU A 13 -13.76 7.10 -2.92
C LEU A 13 -13.04 7.42 -4.22
N ALA A 14 -12.13 6.55 -4.64
CA ALA A 14 -11.44 6.68 -5.92
C ALA A 14 -11.45 5.35 -6.64
N THR A 15 -11.85 5.36 -7.90
CA THR A 15 -11.89 4.18 -8.78
C THR A 15 -10.99 4.45 -9.98
N ASN A 16 -10.14 3.48 -10.30
CA ASN A 16 -9.32 3.49 -11.50
C ASN A 16 -9.52 2.19 -12.25
N ALA A 17 -9.77 2.28 -13.56
CA ALA A 17 -9.87 1.12 -14.44
C ALA A 17 -8.93 1.33 -15.62
N ASN A 18 -8.10 0.35 -15.89
CA ASN A 18 -7.17 0.35 -17.01
C ASN A 18 -7.30 -0.96 -17.77
N TYR A 19 -7.47 -0.86 -19.09
CA TYR A 19 -7.45 -2.00 -19.99
C TYR A 19 -6.39 -1.77 -21.06
N ASN A 20 -5.52 -2.74 -21.25
CA ASN A 20 -4.47 -2.72 -22.25
C ASN A 20 -4.56 -4.00 -23.09
N ARG A 21 -4.46 -3.85 -24.40
CA ARG A 21 -4.35 -4.97 -25.36
C ARG A 21 -3.12 -4.74 -26.22
N ARG A 22 -2.24 -5.71 -26.24
CA ARG A 22 -1.02 -5.71 -27.05
C ARG A 22 -1.06 -6.89 -28.01
N VAL A 23 -0.62 -6.65 -29.24
CA VAL A 23 -0.39 -7.69 -30.23
C VAL A 23 1.12 -7.69 -30.51
N SER A 24 1.73 -8.85 -30.43
CA SER A 24 3.12 -9.09 -30.75
C SER A 24 3.25 -10.35 -31.61
N TYR A 25 4.37 -10.49 -32.28
CA TYR A 25 4.70 -11.68 -33.05
C TYR A 25 5.87 -12.38 -32.37
N VAL A 26 5.74 -13.69 -32.15
CA VAL A 26 6.80 -14.51 -31.55
C VAL A 26 7.44 -15.32 -32.66
N GLN A 27 8.75 -15.16 -32.83
CA GLN A 27 9.54 -15.95 -33.75
C GLN A 27 10.36 -16.96 -32.94
N ILE A 28 10.08 -18.26 -33.13
CA ILE A 28 10.88 -19.32 -32.56
C ILE A 28 12.05 -19.60 -33.51
N MET A 29 13.28 -19.59 -33.00
CA MET A 29 14.45 -19.93 -33.82
C MET A 29 14.31 -21.36 -34.39
N GLY A 30 14.18 -21.45 -35.73
CA GLY A 30 14.16 -22.72 -36.46
C GLY A 30 12.85 -23.06 -37.16
N GLU A 31 11.73 -22.41 -36.86
CA GLU A 31 10.46 -22.60 -37.55
C GLU A 31 9.88 -21.24 -37.97
N ALA A 32 9.87 -20.97 -39.25
CA ALA A 32 9.20 -19.80 -39.83
C ALA A 32 7.70 -20.13 -40.02
N ASN A 33 6.91 -20.04 -38.96
CA ASN A 33 5.45 -20.10 -39.03
C ASN A 33 4.90 -18.67 -39.05
N GLU A 34 4.24 -18.30 -40.13
CA GLU A 34 3.61 -16.97 -40.32
C GLU A 34 2.48 -16.64 -39.30
N ASN A 35 2.16 -17.55 -38.36
CA ASN A 35 1.00 -17.45 -37.48
C ASN A 35 1.29 -17.29 -35.98
N ASP A 36 2.51 -17.01 -35.60
CA ASP A 36 2.87 -16.86 -34.17
C ASP A 36 2.48 -15.47 -33.61
N ARG A 37 1.24 -15.11 -33.85
CA ARG A 37 0.64 -13.90 -33.28
C ARG A 37 0.28 -14.13 -31.83
N ASN A 38 0.90 -13.39 -30.95
CA ASN A 38 0.54 -13.31 -29.55
C ASN A 38 -0.35 -12.10 -29.29
N THR A 39 -1.49 -12.32 -28.66
CA THR A 39 -2.36 -11.25 -28.14
C THR A 39 -2.37 -11.34 -26.63
N SER A 40 -1.85 -10.30 -25.99
CA SER A 40 -1.84 -10.12 -24.55
C SER A 40 -2.88 -9.07 -24.16
N GLN A 41 -3.74 -9.39 -23.20
CA GLN A 41 -4.75 -8.49 -22.67
C GLN A 41 -4.57 -8.37 -21.16
N MET A 42 -4.62 -7.15 -20.66
CA MET A 42 -4.52 -6.87 -19.23
C MET A 42 -5.63 -5.92 -18.80
N LEU A 43 -6.38 -6.35 -17.79
CA LEU A 43 -7.37 -5.54 -17.08
C LEU A 43 -6.85 -5.27 -15.67
N SER A 44 -6.84 -4.02 -15.25
CA SER A 44 -6.54 -3.60 -13.89
C SER A 44 -7.67 -2.72 -13.36
N LEU A 45 -8.27 -3.12 -12.26
CA LEU A 45 -9.32 -2.37 -11.56
C LEU A 45 -8.83 -2.05 -10.15
N MET A 46 -8.82 -0.78 -9.80
CA MET A 46 -8.45 -0.32 -8.46
C MET A 46 -9.58 0.45 -7.82
N GLN A 47 -9.88 0.13 -6.58
CA GLN A 47 -10.82 0.83 -5.73
C GLN A 47 -10.13 1.25 -4.45
N ASP A 48 -10.14 2.54 -4.14
CA ASP A 48 -9.59 3.14 -2.91
C ASP A 48 -10.71 3.77 -2.10
N VAL A 49 -10.68 3.59 -0.79
CA VAL A 49 -11.67 4.10 0.16
C VAL A 49 -10.95 4.69 1.36
N GLU A 50 -11.31 5.89 1.74
CA GLU A 50 -10.83 6.54 2.96
C GLU A 50 -11.99 7.19 3.70
N PHE A 51 -12.06 6.95 5.01
CA PHE A 51 -12.94 7.66 5.94
C PHE A 51 -12.09 8.31 7.01
N ALA A 52 -12.27 9.60 7.22
CA ALA A 52 -11.60 10.35 8.26
C ALA A 52 -12.62 11.07 9.15
N TYR A 53 -12.43 10.97 10.46
CA TYR A 53 -13.19 11.66 11.47
C TYR A 53 -12.27 12.60 12.26
N LYS A 54 -12.56 13.89 12.23
CA LYS A 54 -11.82 14.91 12.99
C LYS A 54 -12.64 15.41 14.15
N LEU A 55 -12.11 15.24 15.36
CA LEU A 55 -12.68 15.73 16.60
C LEU A 55 -11.70 16.71 17.25
N GLU A 56 -11.93 18.02 17.05
CA GLU A 56 -11.05 19.09 17.53
C GLU A 56 -9.60 18.92 17.06
N GLU A 57 -8.71 18.45 17.94
CA GLU A 57 -7.30 18.24 17.69
C GLU A 57 -6.96 16.74 17.48
N HIS A 58 -7.99 15.88 17.47
CA HIS A 58 -7.85 14.44 17.23
C HIS A 58 -8.30 14.08 15.82
N GLU A 59 -7.64 13.14 15.20
CA GLU A 59 -7.99 12.61 13.88
C GLU A 59 -7.92 11.09 13.88
N PHE A 60 -8.98 10.46 13.37
CA PHE A 60 -9.07 9.03 13.17
C PHE A 60 -9.34 8.77 11.70
N LYS A 61 -8.58 7.88 11.08
CA LYS A 61 -8.78 7.48 9.69
C LYS A 61 -8.85 5.98 9.58
N ILE A 62 -9.72 5.51 8.69
CA ILE A 62 -9.77 4.13 8.21
C ILE A 62 -9.61 4.21 6.70
N ASN A 63 -8.70 3.46 6.15
CA ASN A 63 -8.47 3.41 4.72
C ASN A 63 -8.28 1.98 4.22
N GLY A 64 -8.55 1.78 2.95
CA GLY A 64 -8.33 0.51 2.29
C GLY A 64 -8.38 0.67 0.79
N ALA A 65 -7.64 -0.17 0.09
CA ALA A 65 -7.74 -0.29 -1.35
C ALA A 65 -7.66 -1.74 -1.77
N ILE A 66 -8.28 -2.04 -2.90
CA ILE A 66 -8.17 -3.31 -3.60
C ILE A 66 -7.79 -3.06 -5.05
N THR A 67 -6.82 -3.80 -5.54
CA THR A 67 -6.42 -3.84 -6.94
C THR A 67 -6.65 -5.25 -7.46
N TYR A 68 -7.57 -5.38 -8.40
CA TYR A 68 -7.76 -6.61 -9.17
C TYR A 68 -6.99 -6.49 -10.47
N GLN A 69 -6.22 -7.52 -10.81
CA GLN A 69 -5.51 -7.62 -12.08
C GLN A 69 -5.82 -8.96 -12.74
N GLN A 70 -6.14 -8.90 -14.02
CA GLN A 70 -6.30 -10.06 -14.89
C GLN A 70 -5.43 -9.86 -16.11
N ALA A 71 -4.64 -10.87 -16.46
CA ALA A 71 -3.95 -10.93 -17.74
C ALA A 71 -4.27 -12.26 -18.42
N ASP A 72 -4.54 -12.17 -19.72
CA ASP A 72 -4.77 -13.30 -20.59
C ASP A 72 -3.79 -13.22 -21.77
N ASN A 73 -3.18 -14.33 -22.15
CA ASN A 73 -2.18 -14.38 -23.20
C ASN A 73 -2.51 -15.53 -24.17
N SER A 74 -2.65 -15.24 -25.47
CA SER A 74 -3.08 -16.23 -26.47
C SER A 74 -1.99 -17.24 -26.84
N TYR A 75 -0.73 -16.93 -26.61
CA TYR A 75 0.39 -17.81 -27.01
C TYR A 75 0.75 -18.85 -25.95
N THR A 76 0.61 -18.49 -24.67
CA THR A 76 0.92 -19.40 -23.57
C THR A 76 -0.20 -19.38 -22.55
N ASN A 77 -1.00 -20.44 -22.48
CA ASN A 77 -2.02 -20.63 -21.44
C ASN A 77 -1.45 -20.56 -20.00
N ASN A 78 -0.13 -20.61 -19.86
CA ASN A 78 0.55 -20.59 -18.56
C ASN A 78 0.79 -19.18 -18.03
N SER A 79 0.57 -18.13 -18.81
CA SER A 79 0.73 -16.73 -18.39
C SER A 79 -0.56 -16.06 -17.94
N ASP A 80 -1.71 -16.77 -18.07
CA ASP A 80 -2.96 -16.23 -17.56
C ASP A 80 -2.94 -16.19 -16.03
N TYR A 81 -3.32 -15.04 -15.49
CA TYR A 81 -3.39 -14.88 -14.04
C TYR A 81 -4.54 -13.95 -13.62
N ARG A 82 -4.97 -14.11 -12.38
CA ARG A 82 -5.95 -13.27 -11.71
C ARG A 82 -5.47 -13.03 -10.29
N THR A 83 -5.11 -11.78 -9.99
CA THR A 83 -4.56 -11.43 -8.69
C THR A 83 -5.37 -10.34 -8.00
N TYR A 84 -5.31 -10.34 -6.68
CA TYR A 84 -5.94 -9.37 -5.80
C TYR A 84 -4.89 -8.87 -4.81
N ASP A 85 -4.49 -7.63 -4.96
CA ASP A 85 -3.66 -6.93 -3.99
C ASP A 85 -4.56 -5.97 -3.22
N PHE A 86 -4.67 -6.14 -1.91
CA PHE A 86 -5.51 -5.27 -1.10
C PHE A 86 -4.84 -4.92 0.22
N TYR A 87 -5.12 -3.72 0.69
CA TYR A 87 -4.75 -3.30 2.02
C TYR A 87 -5.94 -2.68 2.74
N TYR A 88 -5.89 -2.74 4.05
CA TYR A 88 -6.77 -1.99 4.94
C TYR A 88 -5.96 -1.56 6.16
N GLY A 89 -6.33 -0.42 6.73
CA GLY A 89 -5.59 0.14 7.85
C GLY A 89 -6.36 1.20 8.60
N ALA A 90 -5.79 1.58 9.74
CA ALA A 90 -6.28 2.66 10.57
C ALA A 90 -5.11 3.56 10.99
N GLU A 91 -5.40 4.87 11.05
CA GLU A 91 -4.48 5.90 11.53
C GLU A 91 -5.17 6.66 12.67
N CYS A 92 -4.39 7.00 13.67
CA CYS A 92 -4.87 7.79 14.80
C CYS A 92 -3.87 8.89 15.12
N ARG A 93 -4.35 10.12 15.24
CA ARG A 93 -3.61 11.26 15.74
C ARG A 93 -4.31 11.80 16.96
N LEU A 94 -3.63 11.77 18.08
CA LEU A 94 -4.15 12.25 19.35
C LEU A 94 -3.27 13.36 19.90
N LYS A 95 -3.90 14.46 20.27
CA LYS A 95 -3.26 15.46 21.12
C LYS A 95 -3.53 15.10 22.57
N LEU A 96 -2.49 14.81 23.31
CA LEU A 96 -2.54 14.42 24.70
C LEU A 96 -2.19 15.63 25.61
N PRO A 97 -2.51 15.57 26.90
CA PRO A 97 -2.03 16.56 27.87
C PRO A 97 -0.51 16.75 27.83
N LEU A 98 0.00 17.79 28.46
CA LEU A 98 1.44 18.10 28.56
C LEU A 98 2.13 18.35 27.21
N ASN A 99 1.42 18.83 26.19
CA ASN A 99 1.94 19.06 24.83
C ASN A 99 2.52 17.80 24.15
N LEU A 100 1.96 16.64 24.46
CA LEU A 100 2.25 15.39 23.81
C LEU A 100 1.33 15.19 22.60
N ASN A 101 1.89 14.70 21.48
CA ASN A 101 1.12 14.26 20.34
C ASN A 101 1.50 12.82 20.02
N LEU A 102 0.49 11.97 19.93
CA LEU A 102 0.64 10.57 19.52
C LEU A 102 0.14 10.43 18.10
N TYR A 103 0.94 9.82 17.25
CA TYR A 103 0.54 9.34 15.94
C TYR A 103 0.80 7.85 15.84
N THR A 104 -0.16 7.10 15.37
CA THR A 104 0.02 5.67 15.13
C THR A 104 -0.74 5.25 13.88
N VAL A 105 -0.16 4.32 13.13
CA VAL A 105 -0.74 3.74 11.94
C VAL A 105 -0.50 2.24 11.92
N VAL A 106 -1.58 1.50 11.69
CA VAL A 106 -1.54 0.06 11.47
C VAL A 106 -2.15 -0.24 10.10
N ARG A 107 -1.51 -1.11 9.33
CA ARG A 107 -1.96 -1.50 8.00
C ARG A 107 -1.70 -2.98 7.76
N SER A 108 -2.71 -3.68 7.25
CA SER A 108 -2.57 -5.03 6.72
C SER A 108 -2.43 -4.95 5.20
N MET A 109 -1.40 -5.55 4.64
CA MET A 109 -1.16 -5.65 3.21
C MET A 109 -1.27 -7.11 2.80
N ASN A 110 -2.09 -7.38 1.80
CA ASN A 110 -2.45 -8.73 1.39
C ASN A 110 -2.31 -8.90 -0.10
N ARG A 111 -1.73 -10.02 -0.51
CA ARG A 111 -1.59 -10.43 -1.90
C ARG A 111 -2.18 -11.83 -2.06
N ARG A 112 -3.01 -12.02 -3.08
CA ARG A 112 -3.73 -13.27 -3.33
C ARG A 112 -3.86 -13.55 -4.83
N GLY A 113 -4.01 -14.83 -5.17
CA GLY A 113 -4.24 -15.28 -6.54
C GLY A 113 -2.97 -15.41 -7.38
N TYR A 114 -1.80 -15.28 -6.77
CA TYR A 114 -0.52 -15.53 -7.44
C TYR A 114 -0.28 -17.03 -7.59
N LYS A 115 0.20 -17.46 -8.76
CA LYS A 115 0.52 -18.87 -9.04
C LYS A 115 1.63 -19.40 -8.14
N ASP A 116 2.61 -18.56 -7.84
CA ASP A 116 3.60 -18.86 -6.82
C ASP A 116 3.00 -18.61 -5.43
N GLU A 117 2.91 -19.66 -4.64
CA GLU A 117 2.35 -19.61 -3.29
C GLU A 117 3.12 -18.66 -2.37
N ALA A 118 4.43 -18.54 -2.54
CA ALA A 118 5.27 -17.63 -1.76
C ALA A 118 4.92 -16.15 -2.01
N SER A 119 4.29 -15.84 -3.14
CA SER A 119 3.80 -14.50 -3.47
C SER A 119 2.45 -14.16 -2.82
N ASN A 120 1.71 -15.14 -2.29
CA ASN A 120 0.43 -14.94 -1.59
C ASN A 120 0.67 -14.59 -0.12
N THR A 121 1.03 -13.34 0.16
CA THR A 121 1.51 -12.87 1.45
C THR A 121 0.46 -12.07 2.22
N THR A 122 0.62 -12.02 3.54
CA THR A 122 -0.06 -11.10 4.44
C THR A 122 0.99 -10.48 5.35
N GLN A 123 1.00 -9.14 5.42
CA GLN A 123 1.94 -8.39 6.26
C GLN A 123 1.16 -7.37 7.08
N TRP A 124 1.49 -7.27 8.36
CA TRP A 124 0.98 -6.23 9.24
C TRP A 124 2.10 -5.24 9.54
N LEU A 125 1.90 -4.01 9.15
CA LEU A 125 2.82 -2.91 9.42
C LEU A 125 2.22 -2.01 10.49
N TRP A 126 2.91 -1.87 11.62
CA TRP A 126 2.51 -0.98 12.69
C TRP A 126 3.64 -0.02 13.02
N ASN A 127 3.36 1.27 12.91
CA ASN A 127 4.29 2.35 13.23
C ASN A 127 3.67 3.26 14.30
N GLY A 128 4.51 3.81 15.15
CA GLY A 128 4.11 4.75 16.18
C GLY A 128 5.10 5.91 16.31
N GLU A 129 4.59 7.09 16.64
CA GLU A 129 5.36 8.29 16.88
C GLU A 129 4.77 9.04 18.08
N LEU A 130 5.62 9.39 19.02
CA LEU A 130 5.28 10.25 20.14
C LEU A 130 6.14 11.53 20.07
N THR A 131 5.49 12.68 20.04
CA THR A 131 6.15 13.98 19.99
C THR A 131 5.83 14.76 21.24
N TYR A 132 6.85 15.28 21.89
CA TYR A 132 6.76 16.13 23.07
C TYR A 132 7.32 17.52 22.78
N SER A 133 6.48 18.54 22.95
CA SER A 133 6.88 19.94 22.79
C SER A 133 7.09 20.57 24.15
N PHE A 134 8.29 21.04 24.43
CA PHE A 134 8.69 21.60 25.72
C PHE A 134 9.46 22.91 25.53
N LEU A 135 9.93 23.52 26.61
CA LEU A 135 10.47 24.87 26.70
C LEU A 135 9.43 25.99 26.43
N LYS A 136 9.78 27.18 26.91
CA LYS A 136 8.94 28.37 26.72
C LYS A 136 8.77 28.67 25.24
N GLY A 137 7.52 28.81 24.78
CA GLY A 137 7.20 29.01 23.38
C GLY A 137 7.33 27.74 22.51
N LYS A 138 7.35 26.54 23.12
CA LYS A 138 7.49 25.23 22.43
C LYS A 138 8.71 25.13 21.52
N ARG A 139 9.82 25.77 21.94
CA ARG A 139 11.06 25.79 21.14
C ARG A 139 11.81 24.47 21.14
N GLY A 140 11.62 23.62 22.16
CA GLY A 140 12.16 22.27 22.21
C GLY A 140 11.14 21.25 21.73
N LEU A 141 11.54 20.36 20.84
CA LEU A 141 10.75 19.24 20.33
C LEU A 141 11.54 17.95 20.52
N LEU A 142 10.98 17.00 21.23
CA LEU A 142 11.49 15.63 21.32
C LEU A 142 10.51 14.71 20.61
N LYS A 143 11.01 13.94 19.63
CA LYS A 143 10.24 12.99 18.86
C LYS A 143 10.82 11.60 19.06
N PHE A 144 9.96 10.68 19.43
CA PHE A 144 10.28 9.27 19.55
C PHE A 144 9.43 8.49 18.52
N GLN A 145 10.08 7.70 17.67
CA GLN A 145 9.46 6.99 16.59
C GLN A 145 9.86 5.51 16.63
N VAL A 146 8.88 4.62 16.44
CA VAL A 146 9.10 3.19 16.26
C VAL A 146 8.48 2.77 14.94
N VAL A 147 9.28 2.13 14.11
CA VAL A 147 8.87 1.64 12.78
C VAL A 147 8.85 0.13 12.80
N ASP A 148 7.84 -0.43 12.15
CA ASP A 148 7.62 -1.88 12.02
C ASP A 148 7.66 -2.61 13.37
N ILE A 149 6.78 -2.20 14.29
CA ILE A 149 6.68 -2.74 15.66
C ILE A 149 6.51 -4.27 15.65
N LEU A 150 5.78 -4.81 14.66
CA LEU A 150 5.50 -6.24 14.53
C LEU A 150 6.61 -7.02 13.82
N GLN A 151 7.60 -6.34 13.24
CA GLN A 151 8.71 -6.93 12.49
C GLN A 151 8.23 -7.86 11.34
N GLN A 152 7.22 -7.39 10.59
CA GLN A 152 6.65 -8.15 9.49
C GLN A 152 6.91 -7.52 8.11
N ARG A 153 7.72 -6.47 8.04
CA ARG A 153 8.02 -5.80 6.80
C ARG A 153 8.83 -6.71 5.88
N ASP A 154 8.27 -7.00 4.70
CA ASP A 154 8.96 -7.66 3.60
C ASP A 154 9.66 -6.60 2.72
N PHE A 155 10.90 -6.86 2.35
CA PHE A 155 11.71 -6.01 1.47
C PHE A 155 11.77 -6.55 0.05
N VAL A 156 10.87 -7.45 -0.29
CA VAL A 156 10.74 -8.02 -1.63
C VAL A 156 9.63 -7.28 -2.38
N ASN A 157 9.99 -6.58 -3.43
CA ASN A 157 9.02 -6.00 -4.35
C ASN A 157 8.75 -7.00 -5.47
N ARG A 158 7.51 -7.51 -5.53
CA ARG A 158 7.05 -8.45 -6.53
C ARG A 158 6.20 -7.72 -7.56
N TRP A 159 6.56 -7.87 -8.81
CA TRP A 159 5.81 -7.26 -9.89
C TRP A 159 5.35 -8.34 -10.90
N MET A 160 4.25 -8.05 -11.57
CA MET A 160 3.68 -8.89 -12.61
C MET A 160 3.08 -8.00 -13.70
N ASN A 161 3.29 -8.37 -14.94
CA ASN A 161 2.74 -7.68 -16.11
C ASN A 161 2.40 -8.69 -17.22
N ASP A 162 1.95 -8.18 -18.37
CA ASP A 162 1.57 -8.99 -19.53
C ASP A 162 2.70 -9.81 -20.16
N THR A 163 3.95 -9.54 -19.79
CA THR A 163 5.14 -10.21 -20.34
C THR A 163 5.84 -11.13 -19.33
N GLY A 164 5.57 -10.99 -18.04
CA GLY A 164 6.20 -11.81 -17.02
C GLY A 164 6.00 -11.35 -15.60
N GLN A 165 6.67 -12.03 -14.70
CA GLN A 165 6.70 -11.73 -13.27
C GLN A 165 8.15 -11.70 -12.78
N GLY A 166 8.37 -10.96 -11.70
CA GLY A 166 9.70 -10.90 -11.11
C GLY A 166 9.69 -10.39 -9.68
N GLU A 167 10.82 -10.54 -9.03
CA GLU A 167 11.06 -10.06 -7.68
C GLU A 167 12.28 -9.14 -7.66
N THR A 168 12.20 -8.09 -6.89
CA THR A 168 13.32 -7.20 -6.61
C THR A 168 13.55 -7.19 -5.11
N TRP A 169 14.68 -7.68 -4.70
CA TRP A 169 15.12 -7.70 -3.31
C TRP A 169 15.83 -6.39 -2.99
N THR A 170 15.36 -5.70 -1.94
CA THR A 170 15.98 -4.48 -1.45
C THR A 170 16.47 -4.68 -0.03
N TRP A 171 17.64 -4.12 0.30
CA TRP A 171 18.12 -4.09 1.66
C TRP A 171 17.53 -2.87 2.37
N GLY A 172 16.95 -3.07 3.54
CA GLY A 172 16.36 -2.01 4.32
C GLY A 172 16.45 -2.29 5.82
N LEU A 173 16.27 -1.24 6.62
CA LEU A 173 16.12 -1.40 8.05
C LEU A 173 14.75 -2.03 8.34
N GLY A 174 14.74 -3.14 9.03
CA GLY A 174 13.53 -3.74 9.58
C GLY A 174 12.98 -2.87 10.72
N ARG A 175 12.63 -3.51 11.84
CA ARG A 175 12.18 -2.79 13.02
C ARG A 175 13.30 -1.92 13.61
N TYR A 176 13.00 -0.64 13.80
CA TYR A 176 13.92 0.29 14.49
C TYR A 176 13.15 1.33 15.30
N ALA A 177 13.85 1.89 16.29
CA ALA A 177 13.39 3.04 17.05
C ALA A 177 14.37 4.20 16.87
N MET A 178 13.85 5.42 16.82
CA MET A 178 14.62 6.64 16.64
C MET A 178 14.12 7.72 17.60
N ALA A 179 15.05 8.43 18.22
CA ALA A 179 14.79 9.64 18.98
C ALA A 179 15.39 10.83 18.26
N THR A 180 14.61 11.89 18.09
CA THR A 180 15.05 13.14 17.44
C THR A 180 14.79 14.30 18.38
N PHE A 181 15.79 15.13 18.58
CA PHE A 181 15.68 16.41 19.28
C PHE A 181 15.80 17.55 18.29
N THR A 182 14.89 18.51 18.38
CA THR A 182 14.91 19.74 17.56
C THR A 182 14.77 20.96 18.47
N TYR A 183 15.63 21.94 18.29
CA TYR A 183 15.53 23.25 18.93
C TYR A 183 15.30 24.34 17.87
N ARG A 184 14.35 25.27 18.14
CA ARG A 184 13.97 26.38 17.26
C ARG A 184 14.11 27.73 17.94
#